data_41ef37ee9f041b21d5ca997651bbd161
#
_entry.id   41ef37ee9f041b21d5ca997651bbd161
#
_cell.length_a   1.000
_cell.length_b   1.000
_cell.length_c   1.000
_cell.angle_alpha   90.00
_cell.angle_beta   90.00
_cell.angle_gamma   90.00
#
_symmetry.space_group_name_H-M   'P 1'
#
loop_
_entity.id
_entity.type
_entity.pdbx_description
1 polymer ?
#
loop_
_entity_poly.entity_id
_entity_poly.type
_entity_poly.pdbx_seq_one_letter_code
_entity_poly.pdbx_strand_id
1 'polypeptide(L)'
;AIFQLSGDKSGSSWISEWMGERTFMDARDVSALALRIQELEKENARLKAILDKNGIEYESLESKTYNSNRIEAASVSICQFSLQEKVSIFQSVFQGRDDVFAKRWYSSTTQKSGYQPVCTREWNREFCDKRKYKCADCPNRQFAPLTYNDVFNHLAGKDVWGRDVIGLYPIRKDNTCSFLCTDFDDKSCEHGYKNDVLSFVNVCKTWNVPCYIERSRSGTGAHVWIFFDTPITAFKARKLGNAILTEAMNSDVHLSFKSYDRFFPNQDTLPEGGLGNLVALPLQGMARRKGNSVFVDEDFNAYADQWELLSQIRKLSEVELDMLLRLHIVPTLGELSKTSEAKPWETPQMDMMQTDCYPKEIVLTRANMLYIPLASLSAKCVNVFKRMAAFRNPEFYEKQGMRLSTYNIPRIISCSEITDDYLVLPRGCEDAVRDILTQHNVKVSITDKTYHGRSIKVTFRGSLREEQQKAMEAFAGHNVGTLSATTAFGKTVFAIGMIAKRKVNTLILVHNKALLEQWKERLESFL
;
A
#
# COMPACT_ATOMS: atom_id res chain seq x y z
N ALA A 1 14.74 23.96 -14.16
CA ALA A 1 16.00 23.98 -14.91
C ALA A 1 15.73 23.39 -16.29
N ILE A 2 15.90 24.23 -17.27
CA ILE A 2 15.80 23.90 -18.70
C ILE A 2 17.15 23.32 -19.10
N PHE A 3 17.20 22.14 -19.69
CA PHE A 3 18.36 21.68 -20.43
C PHE A 3 17.99 21.53 -21.90
N GLN A 4 18.70 22.27 -22.71
CA GLN A 4 18.68 22.31 -24.16
C GLN A 4 19.56 21.18 -24.69
N LEU A 5 19.02 20.33 -25.56
CA LEU A 5 19.79 19.33 -26.30
C LEU A 5 20.14 19.93 -27.67
N SER A 6 21.43 20.12 -27.90
CA SER A 6 21.99 20.28 -29.25
C SER A 6 22.38 18.90 -29.77
N GLY A 7 21.93 18.60 -30.99
CA GLY A 7 22.27 17.35 -31.66
C GLY A 7 23.67 17.35 -32.27
N ASP A 8 24.22 16.15 -32.44
CA ASP A 8 24.91 15.86 -33.70
C ASP A 8 24.86 14.37 -34.06
N LYS A 9 24.87 14.13 -35.37
CA LYS A 9 24.70 12.86 -36.04
C LYS A 9 26.03 12.15 -36.21
N SER A 10 26.05 10.85 -36.01
CA SER A 10 26.80 9.81 -36.77
C SER A 10 26.79 8.55 -35.92
N GLY A 11 26.16 7.48 -36.26
CA GLY A 11 26.47 6.57 -37.30
C GLY A 11 26.81 5.21 -36.67
N SER A 12 25.92 4.25 -36.77
CA SER A 12 26.19 2.78 -36.92
C SER A 12 27.40 2.20 -36.19
N SER A 13 27.19 1.54 -35.05
CA SER A 13 27.94 0.35 -34.62
C SER A 13 27.73 -0.03 -33.15
N TRP A 14 26.52 -0.31 -32.69
CA TRP A 14 26.30 -0.90 -31.34
C TRP A 14 25.13 -1.91 -31.33
N ILE A 15 24.91 -2.64 -32.44
CA ILE A 15 23.84 -3.68 -32.50
C ILE A 15 24.43 -5.08 -32.72
N SER A 16 25.65 -5.35 -32.35
CA SER A 16 26.22 -6.70 -32.52
C SER A 16 26.84 -7.33 -31.28
N GLU A 17 26.60 -6.80 -30.07
CA GLU A 17 27.25 -7.33 -28.86
C GLU A 17 26.31 -7.78 -27.73
N TRP A 18 25.02 -7.98 -28.02
CA TRP A 18 24.04 -8.46 -27.00
C TRP A 18 23.20 -9.66 -27.45
N MET A 19 23.78 -10.52 -28.32
CA MET A 19 23.24 -11.85 -28.61
C MET A 19 24.39 -12.85 -28.57
N GLY A 20 24.59 -13.46 -27.43
CA GLY A 20 25.50 -14.58 -27.35
C GLY A 20 26.00 -14.82 -25.94
N GLU A 21 25.76 -16.02 -25.55
CA GLU A 21 26.49 -16.86 -24.63
C GLU A 21 25.79 -17.16 -23.29
N ARG A 22 25.08 -18.28 -23.36
CA ARG A 22 25.02 -19.20 -22.22
C ARG A 22 26.46 -19.68 -21.97
N THR A 23 27.16 -19.04 -21.07
CA THR A 23 28.43 -19.55 -20.56
C THR A 23 28.15 -20.77 -19.71
N PHE A 24 28.32 -21.95 -20.30
CA PHE A 24 28.91 -23.06 -19.55
C PHE A 24 30.23 -22.51 -19.01
N MET A 25 30.41 -22.52 -17.70
CA MET A 25 31.72 -22.17 -17.12
C MET A 25 32.78 -23.05 -17.81
N ASP A 26 33.70 -22.40 -18.52
CA ASP A 26 34.77 -23.09 -19.22
C ASP A 26 35.66 -23.79 -18.15
N ALA A 27 36.23 -24.94 -18.50
CA ALA A 27 37.14 -25.66 -17.60
C ALA A 27 38.31 -24.77 -17.11
N ARG A 28 38.61 -23.70 -17.84
CA ARG A 28 39.58 -22.66 -17.45
C ARG A 28 39.10 -21.80 -16.30
N ASP A 29 37.80 -21.44 -16.27
CA ASP A 29 37.20 -20.64 -15.19
C ASP A 29 37.14 -21.45 -13.88
N VAL A 30 36.84 -22.74 -13.97
CA VAL A 30 36.89 -23.67 -12.82
C VAL A 30 38.30 -23.80 -12.27
N SER A 31 39.30 -23.90 -13.15
CA SER A 31 40.72 -23.97 -12.74
C SER A 31 41.19 -22.64 -12.12
N ALA A 32 40.75 -21.49 -12.64
CA ALA A 32 41.09 -20.18 -12.07
C ALA A 32 40.44 -19.98 -10.69
N LEU A 33 39.20 -20.42 -10.50
CA LEU A 33 38.51 -20.42 -9.21
C LEU A 33 39.20 -21.36 -8.19
N ALA A 34 39.62 -22.55 -8.60
CA ALA A 34 40.34 -23.49 -7.75
C ALA A 34 41.69 -22.92 -7.28
N LEU A 35 42.44 -22.29 -8.18
CA LEU A 35 43.68 -21.59 -7.82
C LEU A 35 43.42 -20.43 -6.85
N ARG A 36 42.35 -19.67 -7.05
CA ARG A 36 42.00 -18.57 -6.15
C ARG A 36 41.57 -19.02 -4.76
N ILE A 37 40.87 -20.16 -4.67
CA ILE A 37 40.54 -20.80 -3.39
C ILE A 37 41.83 -21.20 -2.66
N GLN A 38 42.78 -21.85 -3.34
CA GLN A 38 44.05 -22.25 -2.76
C GLN A 38 44.88 -21.06 -2.25
N GLU A 39 44.88 -19.94 -2.97
CA GLU A 39 45.55 -18.72 -2.52
C GLU A 39 44.92 -18.15 -1.24
N LEU A 40 43.55 -18.09 -1.21
CA LEU A 40 42.82 -17.61 -0.04
C LEU A 40 42.98 -18.51 1.18
N GLU A 41 43.07 -19.84 1.00
CA GLU A 41 43.36 -20.78 2.08
C GLU A 41 44.75 -20.57 2.66
N LYS A 42 45.78 -20.36 1.82
CA LYS A 42 47.12 -20.04 2.26
C LYS A 42 47.21 -18.72 3.03
N GLU A 43 46.51 -17.68 2.54
CA GLU A 43 46.49 -16.40 3.22
C GLU A 43 45.74 -16.47 4.55
N ASN A 44 44.66 -17.24 4.62
CA ASN A 44 43.90 -17.47 5.86
C ASN A 44 44.76 -18.21 6.90
N ALA A 45 45.51 -19.23 6.48
CA ALA A 45 46.44 -19.93 7.36
C ALA A 45 47.54 -19.00 7.88
N ARG A 46 48.08 -18.13 7.02
CA ARG A 46 49.06 -17.13 7.41
C ARG A 46 48.50 -16.11 8.41
N LEU A 47 47.30 -15.62 8.20
CA LEU A 47 46.63 -14.68 9.10
C LEU A 47 46.36 -15.32 10.47
N LYS A 48 45.88 -16.56 10.50
CA LYS A 48 45.72 -17.33 11.73
C LYS A 48 47.03 -17.48 12.51
N ALA A 49 48.12 -17.84 11.83
CA ALA A 49 49.42 -17.94 12.48
C ALA A 49 49.95 -16.61 13.07
N ILE A 50 49.60 -15.47 12.45
CA ILE A 50 49.90 -14.13 12.98
C ILE A 50 49.06 -13.84 14.22
N LEU A 51 47.78 -14.18 14.22
CA LEU A 51 46.87 -13.98 15.36
C LEU A 51 47.34 -14.85 16.56
N ASP A 52 47.66 -16.11 16.32
CA ASP A 52 48.19 -17.03 17.35
C ASP A 52 49.50 -16.51 17.95
N LYS A 53 50.42 -16.01 17.12
CA LYS A 53 51.70 -15.44 17.56
C LYS A 53 51.53 -14.19 18.42
N ASN A 54 50.43 -13.43 18.23
CA ASN A 54 50.14 -12.20 18.98
C ASN A 54 49.17 -12.46 20.14
N GLY A 55 48.76 -13.71 20.42
CA GLY A 55 47.84 -14.06 21.50
C GLY A 55 46.44 -13.48 21.34
N ILE A 56 45.99 -13.22 20.09
CA ILE A 56 44.66 -12.69 19.79
C ILE A 56 43.73 -13.88 19.56
N GLU A 57 42.77 -14.03 20.46
CA GLU A 57 41.72 -15.05 20.30
C GLU A 57 40.81 -14.67 19.12
N TYR A 58 40.55 -15.64 18.25
CA TYR A 58 39.59 -15.53 17.16
C TYR A 58 38.67 -16.74 17.16
N GLU A 59 37.40 -16.53 16.85
CA GLU A 59 36.45 -17.63 16.65
C GLU A 59 36.88 -18.44 15.41
N SER A 60 37.44 -19.66 15.64
CA SER A 60 37.61 -20.57 14.53
C SER A 60 36.25 -21.16 14.16
N LEU A 61 35.82 -20.94 12.94
CA LEU A 61 34.67 -21.65 12.34
C LEU A 61 34.96 -23.18 12.14
N GLU A 62 35.93 -23.72 12.84
CA GLU A 62 36.34 -25.12 12.78
C GLU A 62 35.55 -26.04 13.70
N SER A 63 34.24 -25.99 13.64
CA SER A 63 33.44 -27.10 14.17
C SER A 63 32.19 -27.43 13.38
N LYS A 64 32.10 -26.96 12.16
CA LYS A 64 31.28 -27.64 11.16
C LYS A 64 32.22 -28.25 10.13
N THR A 65 32.88 -29.36 10.51
CA THR A 65 33.47 -30.28 9.56
C THR A 65 32.43 -30.61 8.52
N TYR A 66 32.60 -30.02 7.35
CA TYR A 66 32.04 -30.59 6.14
C TYR A 66 32.69 -31.94 5.93
N ASN A 67 32.12 -32.96 6.53
CA ASN A 67 32.43 -34.33 6.24
C ASN A 67 32.07 -34.55 4.77
N SER A 68 33.08 -34.52 3.89
CA SER A 68 32.96 -34.79 2.46
C SER A 68 32.50 -36.23 2.14
N ASN A 69 32.16 -37.03 3.15
CA ASN A 69 31.59 -38.36 3.02
C ASN A 69 30.21 -38.53 3.64
N ARG A 70 29.57 -37.42 3.99
CA ARG A 70 28.15 -37.29 4.24
C ARG A 70 27.60 -36.16 3.38
N ILE A 71 27.62 -36.35 2.08
CA ILE A 71 26.40 -36.12 1.32
C ILE A 71 25.48 -37.29 1.74
N GLU A 72 25.22 -37.43 3.03
CA GLU A 72 23.86 -37.76 3.42
C GLU A 72 23.07 -36.59 2.83
N ALA A 73 22.38 -36.90 1.75
CA ALA A 73 21.29 -36.15 1.27
C ALA A 73 20.69 -35.45 2.49
N ALA A 74 20.93 -34.10 2.65
CA ALA A 74 19.91 -33.27 3.17
C ALA A 74 18.72 -33.82 2.45
N SER A 75 17.87 -34.57 3.13
CA SER A 75 16.76 -35.27 2.56
C SER A 75 16.14 -34.23 1.64
N VAL A 76 16.38 -34.39 0.33
CA VAL A 76 15.60 -33.75 -0.67
C VAL A 76 14.24 -34.27 -0.26
N SER A 77 13.48 -33.44 0.45
CA SER A 77 12.14 -33.76 0.86
C SER A 77 11.50 -34.08 -0.47
N ILE A 78 11.43 -35.39 -0.76
CA ILE A 78 10.86 -35.86 -2.03
C ILE A 78 9.44 -35.38 -1.87
N CYS A 79 9.11 -34.28 -2.58
CA CYS A 79 7.81 -33.70 -2.53
C CYS A 79 6.80 -34.84 -2.74
N GLN A 80 6.09 -35.24 -1.68
CA GLN A 80 5.23 -36.42 -1.64
C GLN A 80 4.06 -36.33 -2.61
N PHE A 81 3.79 -35.12 -3.14
CA PHE A 81 2.65 -34.85 -4.00
C PHE A 81 2.99 -35.02 -5.48
N SER A 82 2.16 -35.82 -6.15
CA SER A 82 2.12 -35.89 -7.62
C SER A 82 1.75 -34.53 -8.22
N LEU A 83 2.00 -34.35 -9.51
CA LEU A 83 1.66 -33.12 -10.20
C LEU A 83 0.14 -32.84 -10.17
N GLN A 84 -0.68 -33.86 -10.25
CA GLN A 84 -2.13 -33.74 -10.17
C GLN A 84 -2.59 -33.29 -8.79
N GLU A 85 -2.01 -33.84 -7.72
CA GLU A 85 -2.27 -33.43 -6.36
C GLU A 85 -1.86 -31.96 -6.12
N LYS A 86 -0.71 -31.54 -6.64
CA LYS A 86 -0.27 -30.12 -6.58
C LYS A 86 -1.27 -29.17 -7.20
N VAL A 87 -1.79 -29.49 -8.38
CA VAL A 87 -2.82 -28.67 -9.02
C VAL A 87 -4.10 -28.67 -8.19
N SER A 88 -4.52 -29.81 -7.65
CA SER A 88 -5.72 -29.92 -6.79
C SER A 88 -5.57 -29.13 -5.50
N ILE A 89 -4.43 -29.23 -4.80
CA ILE A 89 -4.13 -28.44 -3.60
C ILE A 89 -4.18 -26.94 -3.95
N PHE A 90 -3.53 -26.53 -5.03
CA PHE A 90 -3.51 -25.13 -5.46
C PHE A 90 -4.94 -24.59 -5.72
N GLN A 91 -5.76 -25.34 -6.44
CA GLN A 91 -7.15 -24.95 -6.73
C GLN A 91 -8.03 -24.94 -5.47
N SER A 92 -7.77 -25.79 -4.48
CA SER A 92 -8.52 -25.81 -3.22
C SER A 92 -8.21 -24.61 -2.30
N VAL A 93 -7.02 -24.04 -2.43
CA VAL A 93 -6.57 -22.89 -1.64
C VAL A 93 -6.94 -21.56 -2.32
N PHE A 94 -6.62 -21.43 -3.61
CA PHE A 94 -6.82 -20.18 -4.34
C PHE A 94 -8.13 -20.17 -5.11
N GLN A 95 -9.22 -19.84 -4.41
CA GLN A 95 -10.57 -19.79 -4.96
C GLN A 95 -11.04 -18.33 -5.08
N GLY A 96 -11.44 -17.95 -6.28
CA GLY A 96 -12.06 -16.67 -6.57
C GLY A 96 -13.31 -16.82 -7.43
N ARG A 97 -13.48 -15.95 -8.43
CA ARG A 97 -14.56 -16.11 -9.42
C ARG A 97 -14.40 -17.40 -10.19
N ASP A 98 -15.50 -18.09 -10.39
CA ASP A 98 -15.59 -19.37 -11.11
C ASP A 98 -15.82 -19.23 -12.60
N ASP A 99 -16.27 -18.04 -13.06
CA ASP A 99 -16.67 -17.77 -14.44
C ASP A 99 -15.62 -17.00 -15.25
N VAL A 100 -14.58 -16.46 -14.59
CA VAL A 100 -13.56 -15.65 -15.24
C VAL A 100 -12.27 -15.63 -14.45
N PHE A 101 -11.16 -15.65 -15.16
CA PHE A 101 -9.82 -15.37 -14.65
C PHE A 101 -9.05 -14.50 -15.64
N ALA A 102 -7.89 -14.00 -15.26
CA ALA A 102 -7.03 -13.22 -16.12
C ALA A 102 -5.71 -13.94 -16.39
N LYS A 103 -5.10 -13.63 -17.54
CA LYS A 103 -3.71 -13.98 -17.85
C LYS A 103 -2.87 -12.73 -18.01
N ARG A 104 -1.62 -12.84 -17.64
CA ARG A 104 -0.65 -11.78 -17.88
C ARG A 104 -0.34 -11.70 -19.37
N TRP A 105 -0.34 -10.50 -19.92
CA TRP A 105 0.19 -10.22 -21.25
C TRP A 105 1.52 -9.46 -21.15
N TYR A 106 2.35 -9.59 -22.17
CA TYR A 106 3.59 -8.86 -22.31
C TYR A 106 3.77 -8.46 -23.78
N SER A 107 4.16 -7.20 -24.01
CA SER A 107 4.48 -6.66 -25.33
C SER A 107 5.99 -6.47 -25.46
N SER A 108 6.63 -7.21 -26.34
CA SER A 108 8.07 -7.09 -26.61
C SER A 108 8.44 -5.73 -27.24
N THR A 109 7.51 -5.12 -27.99
CA THR A 109 7.72 -3.83 -28.66
C THR A 109 7.71 -2.67 -27.67
N THR A 110 6.78 -2.67 -26.69
CA THR A 110 6.62 -1.55 -25.74
C THR A 110 7.20 -1.83 -24.36
N GLN A 111 7.72 -3.06 -24.13
CA GLN A 111 8.21 -3.55 -22.82
C GLN A 111 7.14 -3.49 -21.72
N LYS A 112 5.87 -3.26 -22.08
CA LYS A 112 4.76 -3.16 -21.14
C LYS A 112 4.12 -4.51 -20.90
N SER A 113 3.60 -4.68 -19.68
CA SER A 113 2.85 -5.86 -19.30
C SER A 113 1.64 -5.47 -18.47
N GLY A 114 0.67 -6.36 -18.37
CA GLY A 114 -0.53 -6.18 -17.58
C GLY A 114 -1.33 -7.48 -17.56
N TYR A 115 -2.54 -7.42 -17.03
CA TYR A 115 -3.45 -8.54 -16.99
C TYR A 115 -4.69 -8.24 -17.85
N GLN A 116 -5.21 -9.28 -18.48
CA GLN A 116 -6.47 -9.20 -19.22
C GLN A 116 -7.33 -10.42 -18.92
N PRO A 117 -8.66 -10.28 -18.83
CA PRO A 117 -9.55 -11.41 -18.65
C PRO A 117 -9.47 -12.35 -19.85
N VAL A 118 -9.51 -13.65 -19.57
CA VAL A 118 -9.51 -14.68 -20.63
C VAL A 118 -10.88 -14.76 -21.26
N CYS A 119 -10.92 -14.67 -22.57
CA CYS A 119 -12.14 -14.69 -23.37
C CYS A 119 -12.04 -15.76 -24.46
N THR A 120 -13.04 -16.64 -24.57
CA THR A 120 -13.08 -17.71 -25.59
C THR A 120 -13.18 -17.18 -27.01
N ARG A 121 -13.65 -15.94 -27.18
CA ARG A 121 -13.77 -15.24 -28.48
C ARG A 121 -12.59 -14.33 -28.78
N GLU A 122 -11.54 -14.39 -27.98
CA GLU A 122 -10.35 -13.55 -28.20
C GLU A 122 -9.72 -13.86 -29.58
N TRP A 123 -9.40 -12.81 -30.32
CA TRP A 123 -8.84 -12.87 -31.68
C TRP A 123 -9.76 -13.44 -32.78
N ASN A 124 -10.99 -13.81 -32.45
CA ASN A 124 -11.97 -14.14 -33.48
C ASN A 124 -12.43 -12.86 -34.17
N ARG A 125 -12.17 -12.74 -35.48
CA ARG A 125 -12.42 -11.50 -36.28
C ARG A 125 -13.89 -11.08 -36.32
N GLU A 126 -14.82 -12.01 -36.14
CA GLU A 126 -16.27 -11.73 -36.13
C GLU A 126 -16.72 -11.06 -34.82
N PHE A 127 -16.08 -11.40 -33.71
CA PHE A 127 -16.56 -11.00 -32.37
C PHE A 127 -15.59 -10.10 -31.63
N CYS A 128 -14.28 -10.11 -31.97
CA CYS A 128 -13.24 -9.43 -31.21
C CYS A 128 -12.62 -8.29 -32.02
N ASP A 129 -12.97 -7.05 -31.66
CA ASP A 129 -12.29 -5.86 -32.16
C ASP A 129 -11.69 -5.06 -30.97
N LYS A 130 -10.45 -5.37 -30.64
CA LYS A 130 -9.68 -4.71 -29.57
C LYS A 130 -9.34 -3.24 -29.85
N ARG A 131 -9.51 -2.76 -31.09
CA ARG A 131 -9.32 -1.35 -31.41
C ARG A 131 -10.55 -0.53 -31.05
N LYS A 132 -11.73 -1.15 -31.13
CA LYS A 132 -13.02 -0.50 -30.86
C LYS A 132 -13.43 -0.59 -29.38
N TYR A 133 -13.18 -1.75 -28.74
CA TYR A 133 -13.62 -2.03 -27.37
C TYR A 133 -12.47 -2.55 -26.49
N LYS A 134 -12.43 -2.09 -25.23
CA LYS A 134 -11.65 -2.76 -24.17
C LYS A 134 -12.35 -4.08 -23.80
N CYS A 135 -11.60 -5.09 -23.36
CA CYS A 135 -12.19 -6.38 -22.99
C CYS A 135 -13.24 -6.26 -21.87
N ALA A 136 -13.08 -5.33 -20.95
CA ALA A 136 -14.06 -5.08 -19.88
C ALA A 136 -15.41 -4.56 -20.41
N ASP A 137 -15.42 -3.82 -21.50
CA ASP A 137 -16.60 -3.14 -22.06
C ASP A 137 -17.11 -3.83 -23.35
N CYS A 138 -16.51 -4.96 -23.74
CA CYS A 138 -16.84 -5.64 -24.99
C CYS A 138 -18.22 -6.31 -24.93
N PRO A 139 -19.17 -5.97 -25.81
CA PRO A 139 -20.50 -6.57 -25.81
C PRO A 139 -20.49 -8.07 -26.19
N ASN A 140 -19.46 -8.50 -26.93
CA ASN A 140 -19.32 -9.87 -27.41
C ASN A 140 -18.46 -10.75 -26.49
N ARG A 141 -18.05 -10.23 -25.30
CA ARG A 141 -17.19 -10.96 -24.38
C ARG A 141 -17.82 -12.26 -23.90
N GLN A 142 -17.04 -13.32 -23.95
CA GLN A 142 -17.39 -14.62 -23.40
C GLN A 142 -16.21 -15.11 -22.56
N PHE A 143 -16.30 -14.89 -21.25
CA PHE A 143 -15.24 -15.29 -20.34
C PHE A 143 -15.13 -16.80 -20.20
N ALA A 144 -13.94 -17.26 -19.81
CA ALA A 144 -13.65 -18.67 -19.57
C ALA A 144 -13.35 -18.91 -18.08
N PRO A 145 -13.83 -20.02 -17.51
CA PRO A 145 -13.43 -20.45 -16.17
C PRO A 145 -11.96 -20.87 -16.15
N LEU A 146 -11.36 -20.85 -14.96
CA LEU A 146 -10.01 -21.35 -14.74
C LEU A 146 -9.97 -22.88 -14.85
N THR A 147 -9.13 -23.40 -15.75
CA THR A 147 -9.01 -24.84 -15.99
C THR A 147 -7.80 -25.45 -15.29
N TYR A 148 -7.79 -26.77 -15.19
CA TYR A 148 -6.62 -27.54 -14.74
C TYR A 148 -5.36 -27.20 -15.54
N ASN A 149 -5.47 -27.12 -16.86
CA ASN A 149 -4.35 -26.84 -17.74
C ASN A 149 -3.80 -25.43 -17.56
N ASP A 150 -4.62 -24.44 -17.23
CA ASP A 150 -4.17 -23.09 -16.94
C ASP A 150 -3.31 -23.08 -15.65
N VAL A 151 -3.79 -23.74 -14.59
CA VAL A 151 -3.05 -23.88 -13.33
C VAL A 151 -1.75 -24.66 -13.55
N PHE A 152 -1.81 -25.77 -14.29
CA PHE A 152 -0.63 -26.54 -14.64
C PHE A 152 0.42 -25.69 -15.36
N ASN A 153 0.02 -24.91 -16.35
CA ASN A 153 0.94 -24.04 -17.11
C ASN A 153 1.55 -22.95 -16.24
N HIS A 154 0.76 -22.34 -15.35
CA HIS A 154 1.23 -21.37 -14.36
C HIS A 154 2.30 -21.96 -13.44
N LEU A 155 2.05 -23.14 -12.88
CA LEU A 155 2.99 -23.83 -11.99
C LEU A 155 4.24 -24.33 -12.72
N ALA A 156 4.10 -24.74 -13.98
CA ALA A 156 5.22 -25.13 -14.82
C ALA A 156 6.12 -23.95 -15.22
N GLY A 157 5.53 -22.78 -15.49
CA GLY A 157 6.27 -21.55 -15.83
C GLY A 157 7.16 -21.73 -17.04
N LYS A 158 6.60 -22.20 -18.17
CA LYS A 158 7.36 -22.47 -19.40
C LYS A 158 7.45 -21.25 -20.31
N ASP A 159 6.55 -20.29 -20.17
CA ASP A 159 6.54 -19.08 -21.00
C ASP A 159 7.60 -18.08 -20.52
N VAL A 160 8.62 -17.85 -21.33
CA VAL A 160 9.76 -16.98 -21.04
C VAL A 160 9.36 -15.52 -20.75
N TRP A 161 8.19 -15.10 -21.24
CA TRP A 161 7.64 -13.76 -21.02
C TRP A 161 6.67 -13.72 -19.81
N GLY A 162 6.41 -14.86 -19.17
CA GLY A 162 5.50 -14.99 -18.05
C GLY A 162 4.04 -14.72 -18.42
N ARG A 163 3.59 -15.07 -19.63
CA ARG A 163 2.19 -14.95 -20.08
C ARG A 163 1.30 -16.05 -19.53
N ASP A 164 1.89 -17.05 -18.89
CA ASP A 164 1.25 -18.12 -18.13
C ASP A 164 0.89 -17.74 -16.68
N VAL A 165 1.24 -16.53 -16.23
CA VAL A 165 0.84 -16.04 -14.92
C VAL A 165 -0.66 -15.82 -14.87
N ILE A 166 -1.32 -16.46 -13.89
CA ILE A 166 -2.76 -16.32 -13.61
C ILE A 166 -3.00 -15.10 -12.73
N GLY A 167 -4.00 -14.30 -13.09
CA GLY A 167 -4.63 -13.32 -12.21
C GLY A 167 -6.01 -13.81 -11.80
N LEU A 168 -6.30 -13.85 -10.51
CA LEU A 168 -7.57 -14.28 -9.97
C LEU A 168 -8.38 -13.08 -9.48
N TYR A 169 -9.69 -13.07 -9.76
CA TYR A 169 -10.63 -12.09 -9.23
C TYR A 169 -11.20 -12.63 -7.91
N PRO A 170 -10.83 -12.07 -6.74
CA PRO A 170 -11.21 -12.63 -5.44
C PRO A 170 -12.70 -12.48 -5.12
N ILE A 171 -13.34 -11.36 -5.53
CA ILE A 171 -14.75 -11.09 -5.23
C ILE A 171 -15.66 -11.80 -6.22
N ARG A 172 -16.57 -12.61 -5.72
CA ARG A 172 -17.55 -13.38 -6.50
C ARG A 172 -18.79 -12.54 -6.82
N LYS A 173 -19.68 -13.07 -7.66
CA LYS A 173 -20.94 -12.39 -8.06
C LYS A 173 -21.89 -12.13 -6.90
N ASP A 174 -21.85 -12.96 -5.88
CA ASP A 174 -22.61 -12.82 -4.63
C ASP A 174 -21.94 -11.93 -3.58
N ASN A 175 -20.84 -11.23 -3.95
CA ASN A 175 -20.01 -10.40 -3.09
C ASN A 175 -19.27 -11.17 -1.98
N THR A 176 -19.05 -12.47 -2.15
CA THR A 176 -18.23 -13.28 -1.25
C THR A 176 -16.81 -13.44 -1.75
N CYS A 177 -15.89 -13.85 -0.86
CA CYS A 177 -14.51 -14.22 -1.18
C CYS A 177 -14.04 -15.38 -0.29
N SER A 178 -13.06 -16.16 -0.75
CA SER A 178 -12.49 -17.29 -0.01
C SER A 178 -11.16 -16.96 0.67
N PHE A 179 -10.63 -15.75 0.44
CA PHE A 179 -9.42 -15.24 1.08
C PHE A 179 -9.42 -13.73 1.15
N LEU A 180 -8.62 -13.22 2.06
CA LEU A 180 -8.13 -11.84 2.06
C LEU A 180 -6.62 -11.87 1.78
N CYS A 181 -6.17 -11.07 0.83
CA CYS A 181 -4.76 -10.88 0.55
C CYS A 181 -4.41 -9.40 0.74
N THR A 182 -3.31 -9.11 1.42
CA THR A 182 -2.80 -7.75 1.61
C THR A 182 -1.47 -7.63 0.86
N ASP A 183 -1.31 -6.61 0.02
CA ASP A 183 -0.12 -6.35 -0.78
C ASP A 183 0.76 -5.29 -0.12
N PHE A 184 2.02 -5.63 0.11
CA PHE A 184 3.07 -4.74 0.64
C PHE A 184 4.21 -4.65 -0.37
N ASP A 185 4.47 -3.47 -0.91
CA ASP A 185 5.56 -3.24 -1.86
C ASP A 185 6.44 -2.03 -1.45
N ASP A 186 7.71 -2.02 -1.89
CA ASP A 186 8.66 -0.95 -1.55
C ASP A 186 8.22 0.44 -2.01
N LYS A 187 7.32 0.53 -2.97
CA LYS A 187 6.82 1.83 -3.46
C LYS A 187 5.80 2.45 -2.51
N SER A 188 5.17 1.63 -1.68
CA SER A 188 4.13 2.05 -0.74
C SER A 188 4.59 2.08 0.71
N CYS A 189 5.69 1.42 1.04
CA CYS A 189 6.24 1.27 2.38
C CYS A 189 7.44 2.22 2.56
N GLU A 190 7.32 3.19 3.47
CA GLU A 190 8.33 4.25 3.66
C GLU A 190 9.63 3.71 4.28
N HIS A 191 9.55 2.66 5.11
CA HIS A 191 10.71 2.05 5.80
C HIS A 191 10.97 0.59 5.39
N GLY A 192 10.53 0.21 4.19
CA GLY A 192 10.68 -1.13 3.64
C GLY A 192 9.50 -2.05 3.96
N TYR A 193 9.04 -2.77 2.95
CA TYR A 193 7.84 -3.62 3.03
C TYR A 193 7.92 -4.73 4.10
N LYS A 194 9.14 -5.18 4.47
CA LYS A 194 9.32 -6.27 5.43
C LYS A 194 8.82 -5.90 6.82
N ASN A 195 9.11 -4.67 7.28
CA ASN A 195 8.65 -4.20 8.58
C ASN A 195 7.13 -4.09 8.63
N ASP A 196 6.51 -3.56 7.57
CA ASP A 196 5.06 -3.46 7.47
C ASP A 196 4.38 -4.83 7.49
N VAL A 197 4.96 -5.82 6.77
CA VAL A 197 4.50 -7.22 6.79
C VAL A 197 4.58 -7.80 8.20
N LEU A 198 5.72 -7.65 8.88
CA LEU A 198 5.92 -8.19 10.24
C LEU A 198 4.97 -7.54 11.25
N SER A 199 4.74 -6.24 11.14
CA SER A 199 3.78 -5.53 12.00
C SER A 199 2.36 -6.09 11.81
N PHE A 200 1.94 -6.35 10.57
CA PHE A 200 0.66 -7.00 10.27
C PHE A 200 0.58 -8.44 10.80
N VAL A 201 1.61 -9.24 10.56
CA VAL A 201 1.70 -10.65 10.97
C VAL A 201 1.71 -10.79 12.50
N ASN A 202 2.38 -9.89 13.22
CA ASN A 202 2.42 -9.90 14.67
C ASN A 202 1.02 -9.70 15.28
N VAL A 203 0.20 -8.82 14.70
CA VAL A 203 -1.21 -8.68 15.11
C VAL A 203 -2.00 -9.96 14.80
N CYS A 204 -1.81 -10.54 13.60
CA CYS A 204 -2.45 -11.82 13.26
C CYS A 204 -2.14 -12.90 14.29
N LYS A 205 -0.86 -13.02 14.72
CA LYS A 205 -0.46 -13.97 15.76
C LYS A 205 -1.13 -13.68 17.10
N THR A 206 -1.11 -12.42 17.54
CA THR A 206 -1.72 -12.01 18.81
C THR A 206 -3.21 -12.34 18.84
N TRP A 207 -3.89 -12.18 17.71
CA TRP A 207 -5.32 -12.48 17.57
C TRP A 207 -5.63 -13.91 17.14
N ASN A 208 -4.60 -14.78 17.02
CA ASN A 208 -4.71 -16.15 16.54
C ASN A 208 -5.36 -16.26 15.14
N VAL A 209 -5.11 -15.29 14.27
CA VAL A 209 -5.54 -15.29 12.87
C VAL A 209 -4.49 -15.99 12.02
N PRO A 210 -4.80 -17.10 11.35
CA PRO A 210 -3.84 -17.79 10.48
C PRO A 210 -3.54 -16.91 9.26
N CYS A 211 -2.26 -16.62 9.05
CA CYS A 211 -1.81 -15.84 7.89
C CYS A 211 -0.51 -16.41 7.32
N TYR A 212 -0.27 -16.17 6.04
CA TYR A 212 0.84 -16.75 5.29
C TYR A 212 1.50 -15.68 4.44
N ILE A 213 2.81 -15.55 4.56
CA ILE A 213 3.60 -14.54 3.83
C ILE A 213 4.05 -15.14 2.50
N GLU A 214 3.79 -14.46 1.40
CA GLU A 214 4.32 -14.81 0.07
C GLU A 214 5.25 -13.69 -0.40
N ARG A 215 6.48 -14.02 -0.79
CA ARG A 215 7.33 -13.09 -1.51
C ARG A 215 6.75 -12.84 -2.89
N SER A 216 6.52 -11.59 -3.25
CA SER A 216 5.91 -11.21 -4.51
C SER A 216 6.70 -11.72 -5.73
N ARG A 217 6.06 -11.78 -6.89
CA ARG A 217 6.68 -12.22 -8.14
C ARG A 217 7.88 -11.36 -8.56
N SER A 218 7.88 -10.07 -8.23
CA SER A 218 9.00 -9.15 -8.49
C SER A 218 10.17 -9.36 -7.53
N GLY A 219 9.91 -9.87 -6.33
CA GLY A 219 10.89 -9.97 -5.24
C GLY A 219 11.03 -8.70 -4.39
N THR A 220 10.36 -7.59 -4.77
CA THR A 220 10.43 -6.28 -4.11
C THR A 220 9.19 -5.97 -3.28
N GLY A 221 8.50 -6.98 -2.81
CA GLY A 221 7.30 -6.87 -1.99
C GLY A 221 6.85 -8.23 -1.51
N ALA A 222 5.78 -8.26 -0.75
CA ALA A 222 5.15 -9.48 -0.25
C ALA A 222 3.63 -9.35 -0.21
N HIS A 223 2.96 -10.48 -0.30
CA HIS A 223 1.54 -10.60 -0.01
C HIS A 223 1.37 -11.34 1.31
N VAL A 224 0.41 -10.92 2.13
CA VAL A 224 -0.03 -11.67 3.31
C VAL A 224 -1.42 -12.21 3.06
N TRP A 225 -1.56 -13.52 3.12
CA TRP A 225 -2.77 -14.26 2.80
C TRP A 225 -3.47 -14.75 4.06
N ILE A 226 -4.77 -14.54 4.16
CA ILE A 226 -5.68 -15.12 5.16
C ILE A 226 -6.75 -15.87 4.38
N PHE A 227 -6.88 -17.17 4.61
CA PHE A 227 -7.84 -18.04 3.90
C PHE A 227 -9.04 -18.34 4.78
N PHE A 228 -10.22 -18.47 4.17
CA PHE A 228 -11.47 -18.81 4.83
C PHE A 228 -11.91 -20.23 4.46
N ASP A 229 -12.49 -20.96 5.40
CA ASP A 229 -12.97 -22.33 5.19
C ASP A 229 -14.20 -22.35 4.27
N THR A 230 -15.07 -21.35 4.41
CA THR A 230 -16.24 -21.10 3.59
C THR A 230 -16.17 -19.70 2.98
N PRO A 231 -16.83 -19.45 1.84
CA PRO A 231 -16.90 -18.11 1.28
C PRO A 231 -17.62 -17.15 2.22
N ILE A 232 -16.96 -16.06 2.58
CA ILE A 232 -17.49 -14.98 3.43
C ILE A 232 -17.72 -13.70 2.63
N THR A 233 -18.55 -12.79 3.14
CA THR A 233 -18.75 -11.49 2.46
C THR A 233 -17.43 -10.71 2.41
N ALA A 234 -17.14 -10.10 1.25
CA ALA A 234 -15.96 -9.27 1.07
C ALA A 234 -15.90 -8.13 2.12
N PHE A 235 -17.06 -7.64 2.54
CA PHE A 235 -17.16 -6.66 3.64
C PHE A 235 -16.57 -7.19 4.95
N LYS A 236 -16.93 -8.42 5.41
CA LYS A 236 -16.37 -9.02 6.64
C LYS A 236 -14.87 -9.25 6.52
N ALA A 237 -14.39 -9.78 5.39
CA ALA A 237 -12.97 -10.00 5.14
C ALA A 237 -12.18 -8.70 5.25
N ARG A 238 -12.65 -7.65 4.61
CA ARG A 238 -12.01 -6.33 4.65
C ARG A 238 -12.08 -5.68 6.02
N LYS A 239 -13.18 -5.89 6.76
CA LYS A 239 -13.33 -5.41 8.13
C LYS A 239 -12.24 -6.00 9.03
N LEU A 240 -11.97 -7.30 8.91
CA LEU A 240 -10.86 -7.95 9.59
C LEU A 240 -9.51 -7.33 9.21
N GLY A 241 -9.22 -7.22 7.91
CA GLY A 241 -7.97 -6.61 7.44
C GLY A 241 -7.76 -5.18 7.93
N ASN A 242 -8.82 -4.36 7.90
CA ASN A 242 -8.78 -2.99 8.42
C ASN A 242 -8.54 -2.97 9.93
N ALA A 243 -9.14 -3.89 10.71
CA ALA A 243 -8.92 -4.00 12.14
C ALA A 243 -7.46 -4.37 12.46
N ILE A 244 -6.91 -5.37 11.75
CA ILE A 244 -5.50 -5.78 11.89
C ILE A 244 -4.56 -4.63 11.52
N LEU A 245 -4.77 -3.93 10.40
CA LEU A 245 -3.93 -2.78 10.03
C LEU A 245 -4.00 -1.66 11.06
N THR A 246 -5.20 -1.37 11.58
CA THR A 246 -5.37 -0.34 12.61
C THR A 246 -4.59 -0.69 13.87
N GLU A 247 -4.62 -1.94 14.31
CA GLU A 247 -3.86 -2.39 15.48
C GLU A 247 -2.36 -2.41 15.18
N ALA A 248 -1.94 -2.83 13.99
CA ALA A 248 -0.54 -2.76 13.58
C ALA A 248 0.01 -1.32 13.60
N MET A 249 -0.80 -0.32 13.19
CA MET A 249 -0.44 1.10 13.31
C MET A 249 -0.29 1.57 14.76
N ASN A 250 -0.90 0.90 15.74
CA ASN A 250 -0.72 1.20 17.15
C ASN A 250 0.66 0.75 17.68
N SER A 251 1.34 -0.12 16.95
CA SER A 251 2.67 -0.65 17.28
C SER A 251 3.77 -0.08 16.39
N ASP A 252 3.44 0.35 15.17
CA ASP A 252 4.38 0.85 14.17
C ASP A 252 3.94 2.22 13.63
N VAL A 253 4.72 3.25 13.95
CA VAL A 253 4.43 4.65 13.54
C VAL A 253 4.55 4.87 12.03
N HIS A 254 5.31 4.05 11.33
CA HIS A 254 5.60 4.21 9.91
C HIS A 254 4.51 3.61 9.01
N LEU A 255 3.74 2.67 9.53
CA LEU A 255 2.61 2.09 8.80
C LEU A 255 1.59 3.19 8.43
N SER A 256 1.20 3.26 7.16
CA SER A 256 0.38 4.34 6.63
C SER A 256 -1.00 3.86 6.17
N PHE A 257 -1.94 4.80 6.00
CA PHE A 257 -3.27 4.52 5.45
C PHE A 257 -3.26 4.05 3.98
N LYS A 258 -2.14 4.18 3.26
CA LYS A 258 -1.99 3.64 1.90
C LYS A 258 -2.17 2.11 1.86
N SER A 259 -1.82 1.42 2.96
CA SER A 259 -2.00 -0.03 3.08
C SER A 259 -3.49 -0.47 3.11
N TYR A 260 -4.42 0.43 3.45
CA TYR A 260 -5.86 0.14 3.41
C TYR A 260 -6.42 -0.05 1.99
N ASP A 261 -5.73 0.43 0.96
CA ASP A 261 -6.13 0.28 -0.43
C ASP A 261 -5.50 -0.96 -1.10
N ARG A 262 -4.69 -1.72 -0.36
CA ARG A 262 -3.92 -2.87 -0.84
C ARG A 262 -4.55 -4.22 -0.57
N PHE A 263 -5.85 -4.25 -0.26
CA PHE A 263 -6.56 -5.50 -0.06
C PHE A 263 -7.09 -6.10 -1.37
N PHE A 264 -7.08 -7.43 -1.41
CA PHE A 264 -7.77 -8.23 -2.41
C PHE A 264 -8.75 -9.17 -1.68
N PRO A 265 -10.08 -8.91 -1.74
CA PRO A 265 -10.76 -7.87 -2.49
C PRO A 265 -10.55 -6.45 -1.93
N ASN A 266 -10.54 -5.43 -2.81
CA ASN A 266 -10.46 -4.02 -2.40
C ASN A 266 -11.82 -3.33 -2.26
N GLN A 267 -12.91 -3.99 -2.62
CA GLN A 267 -14.28 -3.49 -2.56
C GLN A 267 -15.16 -4.41 -1.74
N ASP A 268 -16.24 -3.89 -1.18
CA ASP A 268 -17.22 -4.65 -0.40
C ASP A 268 -18.24 -5.32 -1.31
N THR A 269 -18.44 -4.76 -2.50
CA THR A 269 -19.37 -5.26 -3.51
C THR A 269 -18.73 -5.26 -4.89
N LEU A 270 -19.12 -6.23 -5.72
CA LEU A 270 -18.67 -6.30 -7.10
C LEU A 270 -19.28 -5.15 -7.91
N PRO A 271 -18.48 -4.39 -8.69
CA PRO A 271 -19.00 -3.39 -9.61
C PRO A 271 -19.96 -4.00 -10.62
N GLU A 272 -21.03 -3.30 -10.97
CA GLU A 272 -22.00 -3.76 -11.96
C GLU A 272 -21.34 -3.92 -13.32
N GLY A 273 -21.47 -5.13 -13.92
CA GLY A 273 -20.79 -5.47 -15.16
C GLY A 273 -19.27 -5.55 -15.07
N GLY A 274 -18.68 -5.22 -13.92
CA GLY A 274 -17.24 -5.21 -13.66
C GLY A 274 -16.72 -6.57 -13.20
N LEU A 275 -15.39 -6.66 -13.14
CA LEU A 275 -14.66 -7.86 -12.69
C LEU A 275 -14.09 -7.72 -11.28
N GLY A 276 -14.06 -6.51 -10.73
CA GLY A 276 -13.34 -6.22 -9.49
C GLY A 276 -11.83 -6.11 -9.72
N ASN A 277 -11.07 -5.99 -8.62
CA ASN A 277 -9.61 -6.08 -8.68
C ASN A 277 -9.16 -7.52 -8.81
N LEU A 278 -7.93 -7.72 -9.29
CA LEU A 278 -7.33 -9.05 -9.41
C LEU A 278 -6.01 -9.11 -8.64
N VAL A 279 -5.67 -10.30 -8.15
CA VAL A 279 -4.38 -10.63 -7.56
C VAL A 279 -3.67 -11.66 -8.43
N ALA A 280 -2.36 -11.49 -8.64
CA ALA A 280 -1.54 -12.50 -9.31
C ALA A 280 -1.34 -13.68 -8.36
N LEU A 281 -1.59 -14.92 -8.84
CA LEU A 281 -1.43 -16.10 -8.01
C LEU A 281 0.05 -16.43 -7.77
N PRO A 282 0.38 -16.98 -6.59
CA PRO A 282 1.74 -17.40 -6.23
C PRO A 282 2.20 -18.67 -6.94
N LEU A 283 3.43 -19.04 -6.71
CA LEU A 283 4.08 -20.28 -7.17
C LEU A 283 4.22 -20.41 -8.71
N GLN A 284 4.15 -19.30 -9.44
CA GLN A 284 4.44 -19.32 -10.87
C GLN A 284 5.86 -19.86 -11.12
N GLY A 285 5.97 -20.85 -11.99
CA GLY A 285 7.18 -21.69 -12.09
C GLY A 285 8.46 -20.93 -12.45
N MET A 286 8.43 -19.92 -13.30
CA MET A 286 9.61 -19.12 -13.64
C MET A 286 10.03 -18.21 -12.47
N ALA A 287 9.08 -17.56 -11.81
CA ALA A 287 9.37 -16.70 -10.65
C ALA A 287 9.89 -17.55 -9.47
N ARG A 288 9.28 -18.72 -9.24
CA ARG A 288 9.70 -19.67 -8.20
C ARG A 288 11.15 -20.13 -8.38
N ARG A 289 11.59 -20.41 -9.61
CA ARG A 289 12.99 -20.76 -9.90
C ARG A 289 13.99 -19.65 -9.54
N LYS A 290 13.51 -18.40 -9.44
CA LYS A 290 14.30 -17.24 -9.00
C LYS A 290 14.14 -16.95 -7.50
N GLY A 291 13.48 -17.82 -6.74
CA GLY A 291 13.19 -17.61 -5.33
C GLY A 291 12.07 -16.61 -5.04
N ASN A 292 11.28 -16.20 -6.06
CA ASN A 292 10.16 -15.28 -5.95
C ASN A 292 8.83 -16.03 -6.13
N SER A 293 7.71 -15.37 -5.79
CA SER A 293 6.37 -15.98 -5.86
C SER A 293 6.29 -17.26 -5.04
N VAL A 294 6.89 -17.25 -3.85
CA VAL A 294 7.00 -18.38 -2.91
C VAL A 294 6.57 -17.95 -1.52
N PHE A 295 6.01 -18.88 -0.77
CA PHE A 295 5.74 -18.66 0.65
C PHE A 295 7.03 -18.68 1.44
N VAL A 296 7.11 -17.78 2.40
CA VAL A 296 8.30 -17.52 3.23
C VAL A 296 7.91 -17.46 4.71
N ASP A 297 8.88 -17.74 5.58
CA ASP A 297 8.76 -17.50 7.01
C ASP A 297 8.91 -15.99 7.36
N GLU A 298 8.92 -15.66 8.63
CA GLU A 298 9.09 -14.29 9.12
C GLU A 298 10.47 -13.70 8.91
N ASP A 299 11.48 -14.54 8.76
CA ASP A 299 12.83 -14.14 8.36
C ASP A 299 12.95 -14.00 6.84
N PHE A 300 11.82 -14.16 6.13
CA PHE A 300 11.73 -14.14 4.67
C PHE A 300 12.53 -15.25 3.99
N ASN A 301 12.77 -16.39 4.66
CA ASN A 301 13.32 -17.58 4.05
C ASN A 301 12.19 -18.40 3.40
N ALA A 302 12.42 -18.91 2.19
CA ALA A 302 11.43 -19.74 1.53
C ALA A 302 11.27 -21.09 2.25
N TYR A 303 10.02 -21.52 2.46
CA TYR A 303 9.77 -22.89 2.94
C TYR A 303 10.34 -23.91 1.96
N ALA A 304 10.97 -24.94 2.49
CA ALA A 304 11.63 -25.99 1.69
C ALA A 304 10.63 -26.76 0.81
N ASP A 305 9.47 -27.12 1.36
CA ASP A 305 8.35 -27.70 0.61
C ASP A 305 7.11 -26.77 0.66
N GLN A 306 6.88 -26.09 -0.45
CA GLN A 306 5.73 -25.19 -0.63
C GLN A 306 4.40 -25.96 -0.67
N TRP A 307 4.42 -27.21 -1.09
CA TRP A 307 3.21 -28.02 -1.24
C TRP A 307 2.78 -28.62 0.09
N GLU A 308 3.72 -29.01 0.93
CA GLU A 308 3.46 -29.40 2.29
C GLU A 308 2.79 -28.25 3.04
N LEU A 309 3.34 -27.04 2.96
CA LEU A 309 2.73 -25.86 3.55
C LEU A 309 1.30 -25.65 3.06
N LEU A 310 1.08 -25.66 1.72
CA LEU A 310 -0.25 -25.43 1.15
C LEU A 310 -1.26 -26.49 1.54
N SER A 311 -0.84 -27.74 1.72
CA SER A 311 -1.71 -28.85 2.15
C SER A 311 -2.16 -28.74 3.60
N GLN A 312 -1.41 -28.00 4.43
CA GLN A 312 -1.63 -27.83 5.86
C GLN A 312 -2.15 -26.42 6.22
N ILE A 313 -2.55 -25.62 5.23
CA ILE A 313 -3.08 -24.29 5.48
C ILE A 313 -4.30 -24.36 6.41
N ARG A 314 -4.18 -23.73 7.58
CA ARG A 314 -5.32 -23.46 8.45
C ARG A 314 -6.16 -22.34 7.83
N LYS A 315 -7.44 -22.59 7.70
CA LYS A 315 -8.43 -21.62 7.22
C LYS A 315 -9.22 -21.08 8.40
N LEU A 316 -9.55 -19.79 8.36
CA LEU A 316 -10.36 -19.14 9.40
C LEU A 316 -11.85 -19.44 9.12
N SER A 317 -12.59 -19.92 10.11
CA SER A 317 -14.02 -20.12 10.00
C SER A 317 -14.80 -18.80 10.14
N GLU A 318 -16.04 -18.77 9.60
CA GLU A 318 -16.90 -17.59 9.75
C GLU A 318 -17.23 -17.30 11.22
N VAL A 319 -17.34 -18.32 12.06
CA VAL A 319 -17.60 -18.18 13.50
C VAL A 319 -16.41 -17.52 14.21
N GLU A 320 -15.19 -17.98 13.92
CA GLU A 320 -13.97 -17.35 14.45
C GLU A 320 -13.86 -15.89 13.97
N LEU A 321 -14.15 -15.65 12.71
CA LEU A 321 -14.15 -14.28 12.15
C LEU A 321 -15.14 -13.37 12.86
N ASP A 322 -16.39 -13.82 13.06
CA ASP A 322 -17.41 -13.01 13.74
C ASP A 322 -17.04 -12.75 15.20
N MET A 323 -16.40 -13.70 15.87
CA MET A 323 -15.87 -13.54 17.23
C MET A 323 -14.73 -12.49 17.24
N LEU A 324 -13.78 -12.57 16.33
CA LEU A 324 -12.69 -11.60 16.19
C LEU A 324 -13.22 -10.19 15.94
N LEU A 325 -14.19 -10.04 15.05
CA LEU A 325 -14.81 -8.75 14.73
C LEU A 325 -15.61 -8.16 15.89
N ARG A 326 -16.08 -8.97 16.84
CA ARG A 326 -16.74 -8.50 18.08
C ARG A 326 -15.73 -8.12 19.14
N LEU A 327 -14.65 -8.88 19.31
CA LEU A 327 -13.60 -8.64 20.30
C LEU A 327 -12.74 -7.43 19.96
N HIS A 328 -12.46 -7.23 18.69
CA HIS A 328 -11.59 -6.18 18.19
C HIS A 328 -12.40 -5.13 17.43
N ILE A 329 -13.38 -4.52 18.12
CA ILE A 329 -14.11 -3.37 17.59
C ILE A 329 -13.15 -2.18 17.53
N VAL A 330 -12.47 -2.04 16.42
CA VAL A 330 -11.68 -0.84 16.14
C VAL A 330 -12.54 0.09 15.30
N PRO A 331 -12.70 1.37 15.68
CA PRO A 331 -13.33 2.36 14.82
C PRO A 331 -12.47 2.51 13.56
N THR A 332 -12.83 1.81 12.51
CA THR A 332 -12.08 1.84 11.27
C THR A 332 -12.47 3.05 10.46
N LEU A 333 -11.47 3.87 10.11
CA LEU A 333 -11.65 4.90 9.09
C LEU A 333 -12.01 4.18 7.77
N GLY A 334 -13.06 4.63 7.11
CA GLY A 334 -13.41 4.09 5.80
C GLY A 334 -14.49 3.02 5.79
N GLU A 335 -15.05 2.57 6.91
CA GLU A 335 -16.25 1.75 6.90
C GLU A 335 -17.52 2.58 6.65
N LEU A 336 -18.35 2.10 5.74
CA LEU A 336 -19.74 2.55 5.65
C LEU A 336 -20.48 1.95 6.85
N SER A 337 -20.66 2.71 7.91
CA SER A 337 -21.62 2.35 8.95
C SER A 337 -23.04 2.39 8.35
N LYS A 338 -23.44 1.33 7.67
CA LYS A 338 -24.83 1.15 7.21
C LYS A 338 -25.75 0.62 8.30
N THR A 339 -25.25 0.40 9.50
CA THR A 339 -26.05 -0.17 10.57
C THR A 339 -25.61 0.33 11.93
N SER A 340 -25.78 1.60 12.20
CA SER A 340 -26.29 1.87 13.52
C SER A 340 -27.64 2.52 13.35
N GLU A 341 -28.67 1.84 13.75
CA GLU A 341 -29.90 2.44 14.26
C GLU A 341 -29.59 3.32 15.49
N ALA A 342 -28.31 3.37 15.91
CA ALA A 342 -27.81 4.25 16.94
C ALA A 342 -27.97 5.69 16.45
N LYS A 343 -28.73 6.42 17.19
CA LYS A 343 -28.94 7.86 16.97
C LYS A 343 -27.59 8.58 17.05
N PRO A 344 -27.38 9.71 16.35
CA PRO A 344 -26.08 10.42 16.34
C PRO A 344 -25.49 10.72 17.73
N TRP A 345 -26.33 10.80 18.75
CA TRP A 345 -25.94 11.02 20.15
C TRP A 345 -25.71 9.74 20.96
N GLU A 346 -25.94 8.58 20.37
CA GLU A 346 -25.67 7.25 20.95
C GLU A 346 -24.36 6.66 20.40
N THR A 347 -23.63 7.41 19.58
CA THR A 347 -22.30 6.98 19.11
C THR A 347 -21.44 6.78 20.34
N PRO A 348 -20.89 5.59 20.59
CA PRO A 348 -19.95 5.40 21.71
C PRO A 348 -18.86 6.46 21.54
N GLN A 349 -18.68 7.31 22.54
CA GLN A 349 -17.43 8.05 22.67
C GLN A 349 -16.34 6.99 22.53
N MET A 350 -15.44 7.15 21.56
CA MET A 350 -14.24 6.35 21.51
C MET A 350 -13.72 6.32 22.93
N ASP A 351 -13.66 5.13 23.53
CA ASP A 351 -12.92 4.92 24.77
C ASP A 351 -11.47 5.27 24.43
N MET A 352 -11.16 6.53 24.62
CA MET A 352 -9.94 7.16 24.20
C MET A 352 -8.87 6.73 25.18
N MET A 353 -8.26 5.60 24.88
CA MET A 353 -6.93 5.14 25.31
C MET A 353 -6.53 5.38 26.77
N GLN A 354 -6.04 4.33 27.38
CA GLN A 354 -5.36 4.35 28.65
C GLN A 354 -4.39 5.55 28.76
N THR A 355 -4.42 6.23 29.87
CA THR A 355 -3.66 7.45 30.20
C THR A 355 -2.13 7.30 30.02
N ASP A 356 -1.63 6.08 30.04
CA ASP A 356 -0.20 5.76 30.01
C ASP A 356 0.47 5.93 28.63
N CYS A 357 -0.31 6.26 27.58
CA CYS A 357 0.20 6.41 26.22
C CYS A 357 0.67 7.83 25.90
N TYR A 358 0.31 8.82 26.73
CA TYR A 358 0.60 10.24 26.47
C TYR A 358 1.77 10.75 27.31
N PRO A 359 2.59 11.69 26.78
CA PRO A 359 3.66 12.32 27.55
C PRO A 359 3.09 13.23 28.65
N LYS A 360 3.88 13.55 29.68
CA LYS A 360 3.48 14.52 30.71
C LYS A 360 3.43 15.95 30.19
N GLU A 361 4.33 16.28 29.29
CA GLU A 361 4.39 17.60 28.64
C GLU A 361 4.83 17.46 27.20
N ILE A 362 4.41 18.38 26.34
CA ILE A 362 4.75 18.40 24.92
C ILE A 362 4.82 19.85 24.39
N VAL A 363 5.77 20.08 23.49
CA VAL A 363 5.92 21.36 22.79
C VAL A 363 5.47 21.17 21.35
N LEU A 364 4.38 21.79 20.95
CA LEU A 364 3.91 21.82 19.57
C LEU A 364 4.53 23.01 18.84
N THR A 365 4.96 22.82 17.61
CA THR A 365 5.42 23.94 16.77
C THR A 365 4.39 24.24 15.71
N ARG A 366 3.82 25.44 15.76
CA ARG A 366 2.89 25.98 14.75
C ARG A 366 3.70 26.74 13.70
N ALA A 367 3.65 26.30 12.45
CA ALA A 367 4.29 26.98 11.31
C ALA A 367 3.36 26.95 10.09
N ASN A 368 3.83 26.55 8.92
CA ASN A 368 2.96 26.23 7.76
C ASN A 368 2.04 25.04 8.05
N MET A 369 2.48 24.11 8.88
CA MET A 369 1.75 22.97 9.41
C MET A 369 1.87 22.96 10.94
N LEU A 370 1.26 21.99 11.61
CA LEU A 370 1.45 21.69 13.02
C LEU A 370 2.48 20.55 13.14
N TYR A 371 3.59 20.79 13.82
CA TYR A 371 4.67 19.84 14.03
C TYR A 371 4.66 19.33 15.46
N ILE A 372 4.59 18.02 15.63
CA ILE A 372 4.53 17.33 16.92
C ILE A 372 5.76 16.43 17.02
N PRO A 373 6.64 16.58 18.03
CA PRO A 373 7.86 15.77 18.15
C PRO A 373 7.53 14.29 18.32
N LEU A 374 8.07 13.42 17.43
CA LEU A 374 7.84 11.96 17.49
C LEU A 374 8.44 11.32 18.73
N ALA A 375 9.62 11.78 19.17
CA ALA A 375 10.31 11.23 20.34
C ALA A 375 9.47 11.30 21.64
N SER A 376 8.47 12.18 21.67
CA SER A 376 7.59 12.37 22.84
C SER A 376 6.31 11.52 22.75
N LEU A 377 6.08 10.81 21.65
CA LEU A 377 4.82 10.12 21.39
C LEU A 377 5.00 8.61 21.34
N SER A 378 4.05 7.88 21.91
CA SER A 378 3.90 6.45 21.64
C SER A 378 3.30 6.23 20.23
N ALA A 379 3.52 5.06 19.64
CA ALA A 379 2.93 4.70 18.36
C ALA A 379 1.39 4.83 18.36
N LYS A 380 0.75 4.51 19.47
CA LYS A 380 -0.70 4.70 19.67
C LYS A 380 -1.11 6.16 19.54
N CYS A 381 -0.41 7.08 20.20
CA CYS A 381 -0.67 8.52 20.09
C CYS A 381 -0.49 9.02 18.65
N VAL A 382 0.58 8.60 17.99
CA VAL A 382 0.83 8.93 16.59
C VAL A 382 -0.33 8.46 15.70
N ASN A 383 -0.83 7.23 15.90
CA ASN A 383 -1.97 6.70 15.15
C ASN A 383 -3.24 7.53 15.40
N VAL A 384 -3.54 7.91 16.66
CA VAL A 384 -4.68 8.78 16.98
C VAL A 384 -4.58 10.09 16.20
N PHE A 385 -3.44 10.75 16.25
CA PHE A 385 -3.26 12.05 15.59
C PHE A 385 -3.28 11.92 14.05
N LYS A 386 -2.70 10.86 13.47
CA LYS A 386 -2.84 10.56 12.04
C LYS A 386 -4.30 10.42 11.63
N ARG A 387 -5.12 9.74 12.44
CA ARG A 387 -6.55 9.53 12.16
C ARG A 387 -7.35 10.82 12.20
N MET A 388 -6.97 11.80 13.04
CA MET A 388 -7.60 13.13 13.07
C MET A 388 -7.38 13.91 11.77
N ALA A 389 -6.25 13.68 11.09
CA ALA A 389 -5.91 14.28 9.81
C ALA A 389 -6.31 13.40 8.61
N ALA A 390 -7.16 12.39 8.81
CA ALA A 390 -7.59 11.46 7.79
C ALA A 390 -9.12 11.40 7.72
N PHE A 391 -9.65 11.21 6.51
CA PHE A 391 -11.09 11.11 6.28
C PHE A 391 -11.42 10.20 5.11
N ARG A 392 -12.66 9.75 5.06
CA ARG A 392 -13.19 8.95 3.95
C ARG A 392 -13.16 9.75 2.66
N ASN A 393 -12.67 9.14 1.58
CA ASN A 393 -12.71 9.76 0.27
C ASN A 393 -14.15 9.71 -0.30
N PRO A 394 -14.85 10.83 -0.40
CA PRO A 394 -16.24 10.82 -0.89
C PRO A 394 -16.37 10.19 -2.27
N GLU A 395 -15.42 10.46 -3.17
CA GLU A 395 -15.42 9.92 -4.53
C GLU A 395 -15.35 8.38 -4.54
N PHE A 396 -14.53 7.79 -3.66
CA PHE A 396 -14.43 6.34 -3.54
C PHE A 396 -15.80 5.74 -3.16
N TYR A 397 -16.42 6.26 -2.11
CA TYR A 397 -17.67 5.71 -1.58
C TYR A 397 -18.87 5.99 -2.48
N GLU A 398 -18.90 7.12 -3.16
CA GLU A 398 -19.91 7.44 -4.17
C GLU A 398 -19.84 6.42 -5.33
N LYS A 399 -18.65 6.22 -5.89
CA LYS A 399 -18.44 5.24 -6.97
C LYS A 399 -18.73 3.81 -6.51
N GLN A 400 -18.31 3.42 -5.30
CA GLN A 400 -18.65 2.10 -4.76
C GLN A 400 -20.17 1.93 -4.58
N GLY A 401 -20.87 2.95 -4.09
CA GLY A 401 -22.33 2.95 -3.95
C GLY A 401 -23.06 2.83 -5.30
N MET A 402 -22.54 3.47 -6.32
CA MET A 402 -23.02 3.35 -7.72
C MET A 402 -22.54 2.07 -8.42
N ARG A 403 -21.80 1.19 -7.75
CA ARG A 403 -21.16 -0.02 -8.32
C ARG A 403 -20.24 0.27 -9.52
N LEU A 404 -19.58 1.43 -9.49
CA LEU A 404 -18.57 1.83 -10.47
C LEU A 404 -17.17 1.39 -10.02
N SER A 405 -16.22 1.40 -10.96
CA SER A 405 -14.82 1.09 -10.66
C SER A 405 -14.20 2.14 -9.74
N THR A 406 -13.53 1.69 -8.68
CA THR A 406 -12.76 2.52 -7.75
C THR A 406 -11.25 2.42 -8.00
N TYR A 407 -10.83 1.96 -9.18
CA TYR A 407 -9.42 1.82 -9.55
C TYR A 407 -8.67 3.15 -9.46
N ASN A 408 -7.52 3.15 -8.81
CA ASN A 408 -6.68 4.34 -8.52
C ASN A 408 -7.35 5.45 -7.67
N ILE A 409 -8.45 5.15 -7.00
CA ILE A 409 -9.09 6.08 -6.08
C ILE A 409 -8.82 5.57 -4.66
N PRO A 410 -8.09 6.32 -3.83
CA PRO A 410 -7.81 5.89 -2.47
C PRO A 410 -9.10 5.93 -1.63
N ARG A 411 -9.25 4.96 -0.73
CA ARG A 411 -10.39 4.86 0.18
C ARG A 411 -10.36 5.94 1.26
N ILE A 412 -9.15 6.26 1.73
CA ILE A 412 -8.89 7.24 2.78
C ILE A 412 -7.97 8.31 2.23
N ILE A 413 -8.33 9.56 2.48
CA ILE A 413 -7.44 10.70 2.26
C ILE A 413 -6.77 11.01 3.59
N SER A 414 -5.44 10.89 3.64
CA SER A 414 -4.61 11.28 4.79
C SER A 414 -3.88 12.57 4.47
N CYS A 415 -3.96 13.50 5.40
CA CYS A 415 -3.27 14.79 5.34
C CYS A 415 -2.12 14.87 6.36
N SER A 416 -1.80 13.76 7.04
CA SER A 416 -0.65 13.66 7.93
C SER A 416 0.59 13.20 7.18
N GLU A 417 1.76 13.64 7.65
CA GLU A 417 3.07 13.23 7.17
C GLU A 417 3.97 12.91 8.37
N ILE A 418 4.89 11.99 8.21
CA ILE A 418 5.96 11.70 9.17
C ILE A 418 7.27 12.13 8.55
N THR A 419 8.02 12.94 9.28
CA THR A 419 9.45 13.21 9.03
C THR A 419 10.28 12.45 10.07
N ASP A 420 11.60 12.51 9.96
CA ASP A 420 12.50 11.79 10.90
C ASP A 420 12.22 12.15 12.36
N ASP A 421 11.86 13.41 12.65
CA ASP A 421 11.69 13.91 14.01
C ASP A 421 10.26 14.30 14.37
N TYR A 422 9.37 14.47 13.40
CA TYR A 422 8.05 15.08 13.62
C TYR A 422 6.91 14.33 12.93
N LEU A 423 5.79 14.23 13.65
CA LEU A 423 4.49 14.05 13.04
C LEU A 423 3.97 15.43 12.59
N VAL A 424 3.65 15.55 11.32
CA VAL A 424 3.19 16.79 10.68
C VAL A 424 1.70 16.68 10.37
N LEU A 425 0.91 17.62 10.88
CA LEU A 425 -0.53 17.68 10.68
C LEU A 425 -0.95 19.02 10.08
N PRO A 426 -2.08 19.08 9.35
CA PRO A 426 -2.68 20.34 8.96
C PRO A 426 -2.95 21.24 10.19
N ARG A 427 -2.77 22.54 10.04
CA ARG A 427 -3.01 23.50 11.13
C ARG A 427 -4.44 23.46 11.68
N GLY A 428 -5.41 23.07 10.86
CA GLY A 428 -6.79 22.89 11.30
C GLY A 428 -7.00 21.77 12.33
N CYS A 429 -6.02 20.90 12.54
CA CYS A 429 -6.06 19.85 13.57
C CYS A 429 -5.63 20.35 14.96
N GLU A 430 -5.10 21.58 15.08
CA GLU A 430 -4.49 22.06 16.34
C GLU A 430 -5.44 22.00 17.53
N ASP A 431 -6.65 22.51 17.41
CA ASP A 431 -7.60 22.55 18.52
C ASP A 431 -7.95 21.13 18.97
N ALA A 432 -8.23 20.23 18.03
CA ALA A 432 -8.55 18.85 18.33
C ALA A 432 -7.37 18.08 18.98
N VAL A 433 -6.12 18.35 18.55
CA VAL A 433 -4.91 17.80 19.19
C VAL A 433 -4.79 18.32 20.63
N ARG A 434 -5.00 19.60 20.84
CA ARG A 434 -4.94 20.22 22.16
C ARG A 434 -6.02 19.66 23.10
N ASP A 435 -7.24 19.50 22.60
CA ASP A 435 -8.34 18.95 23.38
C ASP A 435 -8.05 17.54 23.88
N ILE A 436 -7.54 16.66 23.00
CA ILE A 436 -7.11 15.31 23.38
C ILE A 436 -5.99 15.38 24.42
N LEU A 437 -4.93 16.14 24.18
CA LEU A 437 -3.82 16.24 25.11
C LEU A 437 -4.27 16.79 26.47
N THR A 438 -5.20 17.75 26.50
CA THR A 438 -5.76 18.31 27.73
C THR A 438 -6.63 17.29 28.47
N GLN A 439 -7.45 16.50 27.78
CA GLN A 439 -8.24 15.42 28.37
C GLN A 439 -7.36 14.38 29.06
N HIS A 440 -6.13 14.18 28.57
CA HIS A 440 -5.14 13.26 29.15
C HIS A 440 -4.16 13.96 30.11
N ASN A 441 -4.47 15.18 30.58
CA ASN A 441 -3.67 15.96 31.52
C ASN A 441 -2.22 16.25 31.01
N VAL A 442 -2.02 16.35 29.73
CA VAL A 442 -0.73 16.71 29.13
C VAL A 442 -0.55 18.22 29.16
N LYS A 443 0.58 18.69 29.68
CA LYS A 443 0.95 20.11 29.65
C LYS A 443 1.40 20.48 28.22
N VAL A 444 0.60 21.27 27.52
CA VAL A 444 0.88 21.68 26.13
C VAL A 444 1.45 23.09 26.10
N SER A 445 2.58 23.27 25.44
CA SER A 445 3.12 24.57 25.07
C SER A 445 3.22 24.69 23.54
N ILE A 446 3.07 25.89 23.00
CA ILE A 446 3.08 26.15 21.57
C ILE A 446 4.18 27.13 21.23
N THR A 447 5.08 26.72 20.35
CA THR A 447 6.05 27.59 19.70
C THR A 447 5.49 28.07 18.39
N ASP A 448 5.20 29.37 18.28
CA ASP A 448 4.68 29.97 17.05
C ASP A 448 5.82 30.37 16.11
N LYS A 449 5.87 29.72 14.94
CA LYS A 449 6.80 29.97 13.84
C LYS A 449 6.04 30.34 12.56
N THR A 450 4.79 30.82 12.70
CA THR A 450 3.99 31.19 11.54
C THR A 450 4.57 32.42 10.84
N TYR A 451 4.47 32.40 9.51
CA TYR A 451 4.86 33.55 8.71
C TYR A 451 3.70 34.56 8.70
N HIS A 452 3.95 35.75 9.22
CA HIS A 452 2.93 36.80 9.34
C HIS A 452 2.72 37.63 8.07
N GLY A 453 3.48 37.36 7.02
CA GLY A 453 3.42 38.09 5.76
C GLY A 453 4.21 39.41 5.76
N ARG A 454 4.31 40.01 4.58
CA ARG A 454 4.90 41.35 4.39
C ARG A 454 3.76 42.36 4.27
N SER A 455 3.91 43.49 4.92
CA SER A 455 2.93 44.58 4.82
C SER A 455 2.81 45.06 3.37
N ILE A 456 1.59 45.31 2.93
CA ILE A 456 1.26 45.89 1.62
C ILE A 456 0.39 47.14 1.81
N LYS A 457 0.54 48.10 0.91
CA LYS A 457 -0.24 49.36 0.92
C LYS A 457 -1.42 49.20 -0.05
N VAL A 458 -2.55 48.77 0.48
CA VAL A 458 -3.79 48.59 -0.28
C VAL A 458 -4.97 49.16 0.51
N THR A 459 -5.98 49.62 -0.21
CA THR A 459 -7.22 50.15 0.35
C THR A 459 -8.42 49.60 -0.42
N PHE A 460 -9.40 49.09 0.30
CA PHE A 460 -10.60 48.51 -0.31
C PHE A 460 -11.45 49.64 -0.94
N ARG A 461 -11.71 49.53 -2.26
CA ARG A 461 -12.51 50.45 -3.05
C ARG A 461 -13.92 49.92 -3.28
N GLY A 462 -14.68 49.78 -2.22
CA GLY A 462 -16.03 49.24 -2.30
C GLY A 462 -16.74 49.29 -0.97
N SER A 463 -17.96 48.83 -0.94
CA SER A 463 -18.74 48.66 0.28
C SER A 463 -19.11 47.19 0.44
N LEU A 464 -18.98 46.67 1.64
CA LEU A 464 -19.47 45.35 1.97
C LEU A 464 -20.93 45.42 2.39
N ARG A 465 -21.72 44.45 1.98
CA ARG A 465 -23.09 44.26 2.47
C ARG A 465 -23.06 43.88 3.95
N GLU A 466 -24.15 44.10 4.67
CA GLU A 466 -24.26 43.83 6.09
C GLU A 466 -23.83 42.40 6.47
N GLU A 467 -24.27 41.40 5.68
CA GLU A 467 -23.89 39.99 5.89
C GLU A 467 -22.38 39.73 5.68
N GLN A 468 -21.78 40.41 4.70
CA GLN A 468 -20.36 40.34 4.45
C GLN A 468 -19.54 41.02 5.57
N GLN A 469 -20.07 42.11 6.12
CA GLN A 469 -19.45 42.82 7.23
C GLN A 469 -19.45 41.94 8.49
N LYS A 470 -20.57 41.33 8.85
CA LYS A 470 -20.67 40.38 9.96
C LYS A 470 -19.70 39.21 9.78
N ALA A 471 -19.61 38.63 8.58
CA ALA A 471 -18.67 37.58 8.26
C ALA A 471 -17.22 38.06 8.42
N MET A 472 -16.91 39.31 8.00
CA MET A 472 -15.56 39.88 8.14
C MET A 472 -15.15 40.06 9.59
N GLU A 473 -16.05 40.49 10.45
CA GLU A 473 -15.82 40.64 11.89
C GLU A 473 -15.52 39.28 12.54
N ALA A 474 -16.33 38.27 12.22
CA ALA A 474 -16.08 36.89 12.69
C ALA A 474 -14.72 36.35 12.22
N PHE A 475 -14.36 36.52 10.94
CA PHE A 475 -13.09 36.05 10.40
C PHE A 475 -11.87 36.78 10.96
N ALA A 476 -12.01 38.05 11.32
CA ALA A 476 -10.90 38.88 11.80
C ALA A 476 -10.25 38.31 13.08
N GLY A 477 -11.03 37.64 13.92
CA GLY A 477 -10.58 37.02 15.16
C GLY A 477 -9.89 35.66 15.00
N HIS A 478 -9.88 35.09 13.81
CA HIS A 478 -9.36 33.73 13.58
C HIS A 478 -8.23 33.71 12.58
N ASN A 479 -7.26 32.82 12.81
CA ASN A 479 -6.14 32.60 11.88
C ASN A 479 -6.44 31.55 10.82
N VAL A 480 -7.41 30.66 11.07
CA VAL A 480 -7.86 29.60 10.17
C VAL A 480 -9.37 29.55 10.21
N GLY A 481 -10.02 29.33 9.07
CA GLY A 481 -11.46 29.22 8.99
C GLY A 481 -11.97 28.95 7.58
N THR A 482 -13.24 28.55 7.47
CA THR A 482 -13.93 28.30 6.21
C THR A 482 -15.15 29.19 6.12
N LEU A 483 -15.26 29.98 5.05
CA LEU A 483 -16.47 30.72 4.73
C LEU A 483 -17.41 29.86 3.87
N SER A 484 -18.45 29.30 4.48
CA SER A 484 -19.54 28.68 3.75
C SER A 484 -20.60 29.74 3.41
N ALA A 485 -20.77 30.02 2.14
CA ALA A 485 -21.71 31.04 1.67
C ALA A 485 -22.36 30.62 0.34
N THR A 486 -23.60 31.05 0.14
CA THR A 486 -24.41 30.78 -1.05
C THR A 486 -23.77 31.34 -2.32
N THR A 487 -24.26 30.90 -3.48
CA THR A 487 -23.97 31.56 -4.76
C THR A 487 -24.43 33.00 -4.69
N ALA A 488 -23.72 33.92 -5.32
CA ALA A 488 -23.98 35.35 -5.29
C ALA A 488 -23.75 36.10 -3.95
N PHE A 489 -23.26 35.43 -2.89
CA PHE A 489 -22.81 36.10 -1.67
C PHE A 489 -21.70 37.15 -1.94
N GLY A 490 -20.94 36.99 -3.00
CA GLY A 490 -19.80 37.86 -3.30
C GLY A 490 -18.52 37.43 -2.55
N LYS A 491 -18.26 36.12 -2.45
CA LYS A 491 -17.10 35.54 -1.74
C LYS A 491 -15.77 36.17 -2.15
N THR A 492 -15.59 36.47 -3.44
CA THR A 492 -14.38 37.13 -3.96
C THR A 492 -14.20 38.54 -3.42
N VAL A 493 -15.29 39.36 -3.42
CA VAL A 493 -15.27 40.73 -2.89
C VAL A 493 -15.01 40.74 -1.39
N PHE A 494 -15.62 39.80 -0.64
CA PHE A 494 -15.38 39.60 0.77
C PHE A 494 -13.89 39.29 1.03
N ALA A 495 -13.29 38.36 0.28
CA ALA A 495 -11.88 37.99 0.46
C ALA A 495 -10.94 39.14 0.11
N ILE A 496 -11.24 39.95 -0.91
CA ILE A 496 -10.50 41.17 -1.24
C ILE A 496 -10.58 42.18 -0.10
N GLY A 497 -11.77 42.38 0.48
CA GLY A 497 -11.95 43.20 1.68
C GLY A 497 -11.10 42.71 2.86
N MET A 498 -10.99 41.38 3.06
CA MET A 498 -10.11 40.79 4.07
C MET A 498 -8.61 41.06 3.80
N ILE A 499 -8.15 41.01 2.55
CA ILE A 499 -6.78 41.36 2.15
C ILE A 499 -6.51 42.84 2.52
N ALA A 500 -7.41 43.73 2.17
CA ALA A 500 -7.28 45.14 2.49
C ALA A 500 -7.34 45.42 4.01
N LYS A 501 -8.10 44.65 4.77
CA LYS A 501 -8.17 44.75 6.23
C LYS A 501 -6.89 44.26 6.90
N ARG A 502 -6.35 43.16 6.45
CA ARG A 502 -5.11 42.56 7.02
C ARG A 502 -3.84 43.25 6.54
N LYS A 503 -3.84 43.87 5.38
CA LYS A 503 -2.71 44.61 4.77
C LYS A 503 -1.42 43.81 4.69
N VAL A 504 -1.52 42.52 4.36
CA VAL A 504 -0.37 41.62 4.17
C VAL A 504 -0.42 40.98 2.80
N ASN A 505 0.74 40.64 2.26
CA ASN A 505 0.82 39.89 1.01
C ASN A 505 0.07 38.56 1.14
N THR A 506 -0.77 38.27 0.15
CA THR A 506 -1.72 37.15 0.20
C THR A 506 -1.54 36.26 -1.03
N LEU A 507 -1.50 34.95 -0.83
CA LEU A 507 -1.53 33.96 -1.89
C LEU A 507 -2.97 33.47 -2.09
N ILE A 508 -3.45 33.56 -3.33
CA ILE A 508 -4.78 33.09 -3.73
C ILE A 508 -4.60 31.88 -4.63
N LEU A 509 -5.13 30.72 -4.22
CA LEU A 509 -5.08 29.48 -4.98
C LEU A 509 -6.43 29.21 -5.62
N VAL A 510 -6.45 28.97 -6.92
CA VAL A 510 -7.64 28.62 -7.69
C VAL A 510 -7.37 27.40 -8.58
N HIS A 511 -8.39 26.63 -8.89
CA HIS A 511 -8.25 25.36 -9.59
C HIS A 511 -8.40 25.45 -11.12
N ASN A 512 -8.76 26.60 -11.65
CA ASN A 512 -8.89 26.80 -13.10
C ASN A 512 -8.56 28.23 -13.56
N LYS A 513 -8.29 28.37 -14.86
CA LYS A 513 -7.88 29.64 -15.48
C LYS A 513 -8.99 30.69 -15.45
N ALA A 514 -10.25 30.30 -15.64
CA ALA A 514 -11.37 31.24 -15.64
C ALA A 514 -11.51 31.96 -14.30
N LEU A 515 -11.37 31.23 -13.19
CA LEU A 515 -11.33 31.81 -11.86
C LEU A 515 -10.12 32.72 -11.64
N LEU A 516 -8.96 32.37 -12.20
CA LEU A 516 -7.76 33.21 -12.10
C LEU A 516 -7.99 34.57 -12.75
N GLU A 517 -8.56 34.62 -13.95
CA GLU A 517 -8.86 35.88 -14.66
C GLU A 517 -9.92 36.67 -13.90
N GLN A 518 -10.96 36.04 -13.40
CA GLN A 518 -11.97 36.67 -12.56
C GLN A 518 -11.36 37.31 -11.31
N TRP A 519 -10.44 36.60 -10.63
CA TRP A 519 -9.76 37.14 -9.45
C TRP A 519 -8.89 38.36 -9.80
N LYS A 520 -8.18 38.34 -10.92
CA LYS A 520 -7.39 39.49 -11.40
C LYS A 520 -8.26 40.70 -11.60
N GLU A 521 -9.32 40.56 -12.40
CA GLU A 521 -10.27 41.66 -12.68
C GLU A 521 -10.86 42.24 -11.38
N ARG A 522 -11.24 41.37 -10.44
CA ARG A 522 -11.82 41.83 -9.16
C ARG A 522 -10.79 42.47 -8.25
N LEU A 523 -9.56 42.01 -8.21
CA LEU A 523 -8.48 42.67 -7.46
C LEU A 523 -8.21 44.07 -8.01
N GLU A 524 -8.10 44.23 -9.33
CA GLU A 524 -7.89 45.54 -9.98
C GLU A 524 -9.08 46.49 -9.73
N SER A 525 -10.31 45.96 -9.63
CA SER A 525 -11.51 46.76 -9.39
C SER A 525 -11.64 47.23 -7.94
N PHE A 526 -11.22 46.46 -6.97
CA PHE A 526 -11.48 46.67 -5.55
C PHE A 526 -10.25 47.01 -4.70
N LEU A 527 -9.02 46.88 -5.22
CA LEU A 527 -7.77 47.33 -4.60
C LEU A 527 -7.05 48.38 -5.44
#